data_ea7e6947563beb8d61f32653e7394a27
#
_entry.id   ea7e6947563beb8d61f32653e7394a27
#
_cell.length_a   1.000
_cell.length_b   1.000
_cell.length_c   1.000
_cell.angle_alpha   90.00
_cell.angle_beta   90.00
_cell.angle_gamma   90.00
#
_symmetry.space_group_name_H-M   'P 1'
#
loop_
_entity.id
_entity.type
_entity.pdbx_description
1 polymer ?
#
loop_
_entity_poly.entity_id
_entity_poly.type
_entity_poly.pdbx_seq_one_letter_code
_entity_poly.pdbx_strand_id
1 'polypeptide(L)'
;HELRTPIAVIQGYVNMLDRWGKDDPAVLAESIASLKAESEHMQELVEQLLFLARGDAGRTVLRRANTNLAALIGEVCEESQMIDTEHTYRLAFDAALASDPRCDAPVDVALVKQALRVIVQNAAKYSDAGTPITFGVAPDAGAGTIDISVEDEGIGMNQESAAHAFERFYRADNARDVGAQGSGLGLAIAKWIVDSHGGVIGVTSVEGVGSRFTIRLPR
;
A
#
# COMPACT_ATOMS: atom_id res chain seq x y z
N HIS A 1 -19.11 5.44 -6.63
CA HIS A 1 -19.77 4.65 -5.56
C HIS A 1 -19.02 4.75 -4.25
N GLU A 2 -17.70 4.67 -4.24
CA GLU A 2 -16.86 4.68 -3.02
C GLU A 2 -16.98 5.95 -2.17
N LEU A 3 -17.33 7.10 -2.75
CA LEU A 3 -17.60 8.33 -1.99
C LEU A 3 -19.02 8.36 -1.38
N ARG A 4 -19.95 7.54 -1.87
CA ARG A 4 -21.34 7.55 -1.37
C ARG A 4 -21.43 6.95 0.04
N THR A 5 -20.69 5.89 0.33
CA THR A 5 -20.71 5.20 1.62
C THR A 5 -20.25 6.12 2.75
N PRO A 6 -19.05 6.75 2.69
CA PRO A 6 -18.60 7.67 3.74
C PRO A 6 -19.56 8.87 3.93
N ILE A 7 -20.11 9.42 2.84
CA ILE A 7 -21.10 10.49 2.94
C ILE A 7 -22.34 10.03 3.71
N ALA A 8 -22.84 8.81 3.44
CA ALA A 8 -24.01 8.27 4.16
C ALA A 8 -23.72 8.05 5.65
N VAL A 9 -22.49 7.59 6.00
CA VAL A 9 -22.06 7.43 7.39
C VAL A 9 -22.01 8.79 8.09
N ILE A 10 -21.39 9.79 7.49
CA ILE A 10 -21.35 11.16 8.01
C ILE A 10 -22.77 11.70 8.24
N GLN A 11 -23.66 11.56 7.25
CA GLN A 11 -25.07 11.98 7.38
C GLN A 11 -25.79 11.26 8.51
N GLY A 12 -25.52 9.96 8.70
CA GLY A 12 -26.08 9.15 9.79
C GLY A 12 -25.72 9.71 11.17
N TYR A 13 -24.42 9.96 11.40
CA TYR A 13 -23.94 10.55 12.67
C TYR A 13 -24.48 11.96 12.89
N VAL A 14 -24.48 12.81 11.86
CA VAL A 14 -25.05 14.17 11.96
C VAL A 14 -26.53 14.13 12.34
N ASN A 15 -27.33 13.27 11.69
CA ASN A 15 -28.74 13.13 12.00
C ASN A 15 -28.99 12.58 13.40
N MET A 16 -28.15 11.67 13.89
CA MET A 16 -28.23 11.12 15.25
C MET A 16 -27.92 12.21 16.28
N LEU A 17 -26.86 12.97 16.07
CA LEU A 17 -26.50 14.09 16.95
C LEU A 17 -27.56 15.19 16.98
N ASP A 18 -28.17 15.50 15.83
CA ASP A 18 -29.23 16.52 15.77
C ASP A 18 -30.48 16.11 16.55
N ARG A 19 -30.84 14.82 16.55
CA ARG A 19 -32.06 14.33 17.19
C ARG A 19 -31.93 14.16 18.70
N TRP A 20 -30.88 13.48 19.20
CA TRP A 20 -30.74 13.11 20.61
C TRP A 20 -29.28 12.90 21.07
N GLY A 21 -28.36 12.55 20.18
CA GLY A 21 -27.01 12.13 20.55
C GLY A 21 -26.17 13.25 21.18
N LYS A 22 -26.51 14.52 20.95
CA LYS A 22 -25.81 15.68 21.53
C LYS A 22 -26.00 15.80 23.06
N ASP A 23 -27.06 15.22 23.60
CA ASP A 23 -27.39 15.28 25.02
C ASP A 23 -26.68 14.20 25.85
N ASP A 24 -26.07 13.20 25.18
CA ASP A 24 -25.25 12.15 25.79
C ASP A 24 -23.76 12.40 25.48
N PRO A 25 -22.92 12.72 26.49
CA PRO A 25 -21.49 13.02 26.27
C PRO A 25 -20.70 11.86 25.65
N ALA A 26 -21.06 10.61 25.94
CA ALA A 26 -20.38 9.43 25.39
C ALA A 26 -20.71 9.28 23.90
N VAL A 27 -21.98 9.36 23.55
CA VAL A 27 -22.45 9.33 22.15
C VAL A 27 -21.89 10.48 21.35
N LEU A 28 -21.82 11.68 21.93
CA LEU A 28 -21.24 12.86 21.29
C LEU A 28 -19.74 12.65 20.97
N ALA A 29 -18.97 12.14 21.96
CA ALA A 29 -17.54 11.90 21.78
C ALA A 29 -17.27 10.83 20.71
N GLU A 30 -18.00 9.71 20.74
CA GLU A 30 -17.90 8.64 19.74
C GLU A 30 -18.27 9.13 18.34
N SER A 31 -19.36 9.91 18.23
CA SER A 31 -19.80 10.45 16.95
C SER A 31 -18.78 11.40 16.35
N ILE A 32 -18.17 12.28 17.16
CA ILE A 32 -17.12 13.20 16.69
C ILE A 32 -15.89 12.41 16.22
N ALA A 33 -15.49 11.38 16.95
CA ALA A 33 -14.36 10.54 16.54
C ALA A 33 -14.62 9.84 15.21
N SER A 34 -15.84 9.28 15.05
CA SER A 34 -16.26 8.60 13.82
C SER A 34 -16.36 9.57 12.63
N LEU A 35 -16.91 10.78 12.83
CA LEU A 35 -16.99 11.82 11.80
C LEU A 35 -15.59 12.27 11.35
N LYS A 36 -14.67 12.41 12.29
CA LYS A 36 -13.28 12.76 11.99
C LYS A 36 -12.60 11.68 11.17
N ALA A 37 -12.68 10.43 11.59
CA ALA A 37 -12.11 9.29 10.88
C ALA A 37 -12.66 9.18 9.45
N GLU A 38 -13.96 9.35 9.26
CA GLU A 38 -14.60 9.28 7.95
C GLU A 38 -14.21 10.46 7.04
N SER A 39 -14.03 11.66 7.61
CA SER A 39 -13.54 12.82 6.88
C SER A 39 -12.10 12.63 6.40
N GLU A 40 -11.22 12.09 7.26
CA GLU A 40 -9.84 11.75 6.92
C GLU A 40 -9.79 10.67 5.81
N HIS A 41 -10.62 9.64 5.92
CA HIS A 41 -10.76 8.61 4.89
C HIS A 41 -11.21 9.18 3.54
N MET A 42 -12.20 10.08 3.54
CA MET A 42 -12.63 10.76 2.31
C MET A 42 -11.53 11.61 1.70
N GLN A 43 -10.74 12.31 2.50
CA GLN A 43 -9.61 13.10 2.02
C GLN A 43 -8.59 12.20 1.32
N GLU A 44 -8.21 11.09 1.94
CA GLU A 44 -7.29 10.11 1.34
C GLU A 44 -7.81 9.58 0.00
N LEU A 45 -9.12 9.24 -0.08
CA LEU A 45 -9.76 8.79 -1.32
C LEU A 45 -9.64 9.83 -2.44
N VAL A 46 -9.94 11.10 -2.13
CA VAL A 46 -9.85 12.19 -3.10
C VAL A 46 -8.41 12.39 -3.58
N GLU A 47 -7.43 12.36 -2.67
CA GLU A 47 -6.01 12.50 -3.02
C GLU A 47 -5.53 11.35 -3.91
N GLN A 48 -5.92 10.11 -3.61
CA GLN A 48 -5.63 8.93 -4.43
C GLN A 48 -6.23 9.03 -5.83
N LEU A 49 -7.48 9.47 -5.94
CA LEU A 49 -8.15 9.69 -7.22
C LEU A 49 -7.47 10.77 -8.04
N LEU A 50 -7.14 11.91 -7.42
CA LEU A 50 -6.44 13.01 -8.08
C LEU A 50 -5.04 12.60 -8.53
N PHE A 51 -4.33 11.78 -7.74
CA PHE A 51 -3.04 11.22 -8.12
C PHE A 51 -3.15 10.40 -9.40
N LEU A 52 -4.07 9.43 -9.44
CA LEU A 52 -4.31 8.60 -10.62
C LEU A 52 -4.76 9.42 -11.84
N ALA A 53 -5.66 10.38 -11.65
CA ALA A 53 -6.14 11.23 -12.74
C ALA A 53 -5.02 12.09 -13.35
N ARG A 54 -4.10 12.63 -12.53
CA ARG A 54 -2.91 13.36 -13.00
C ARG A 54 -1.95 12.44 -13.76
N GLY A 55 -1.80 11.22 -13.25
CA GLY A 55 -0.99 10.18 -13.89
C GLY A 55 -1.51 9.81 -15.27
N ASP A 56 -2.79 9.50 -15.39
CA ASP A 56 -3.45 9.16 -16.65
C ASP A 56 -3.38 10.30 -17.68
N ALA A 57 -3.43 11.55 -17.21
CA ALA A 57 -3.29 12.72 -18.06
C ALA A 57 -1.82 13.00 -18.52
N GLY A 58 -0.86 12.17 -18.12
CA GLY A 58 0.57 12.37 -18.44
C GLY A 58 1.17 13.62 -17.82
N ARG A 59 0.55 14.17 -16.76
CA ARG A 59 0.98 15.44 -16.12
C ARG A 59 1.98 15.24 -14.99
N THR A 60 2.28 14.01 -14.61
CA THR A 60 3.25 13.72 -13.56
C THR A 60 4.64 13.63 -14.16
N VAL A 61 5.51 14.57 -13.78
CA VAL A 61 6.92 14.59 -14.16
C VAL A 61 7.72 13.85 -13.10
N LEU A 62 8.37 12.74 -13.48
CA LEU A 62 9.24 11.97 -12.58
C LEU A 62 10.55 12.73 -12.32
N ARG A 63 10.92 12.85 -11.04
CA ARG A 63 12.20 13.40 -10.60
C ARG A 63 13.16 12.25 -10.31
N ARG A 64 13.69 11.66 -11.37
CA ARG A 64 14.58 10.48 -11.26
C ARG A 64 15.95 10.89 -10.73
N ALA A 65 16.45 10.15 -9.76
CA ALA A 65 17.82 10.20 -9.26
C ALA A 65 18.41 8.78 -9.26
N ASN A 66 19.69 8.65 -9.51
CA ASN A 66 20.37 7.36 -9.38
C ASN A 66 20.41 6.98 -7.91
N THR A 67 19.72 5.90 -7.54
CA THR A 67 19.46 5.53 -6.14
C THR A 67 19.73 4.04 -5.96
N ASN A 68 20.43 3.70 -4.88
CA ASN A 68 20.60 2.30 -4.50
C ASN A 68 19.30 1.78 -3.88
N LEU A 69 18.64 0.83 -4.55
CA LEU A 69 17.34 0.30 -4.14
C LEU A 69 17.43 -0.57 -2.89
N ALA A 70 18.55 -1.24 -2.63
CA ALA A 70 18.71 -2.01 -1.40
C ALA A 70 18.80 -1.10 -0.17
N ALA A 71 19.51 0.04 -0.28
CA ALA A 71 19.54 1.05 0.77
C ALA A 71 18.14 1.65 0.99
N LEU A 72 17.44 2.00 -0.10
CA LEU A 72 16.08 2.55 -0.03
C LEU A 72 15.10 1.60 0.67
N ILE A 73 15.20 0.31 0.41
CA ILE A 73 14.35 -0.71 1.05
C ILE A 73 14.71 -0.88 2.52
N GLY A 74 15.99 -0.80 2.88
CA GLY A 74 16.42 -0.75 4.28
C GLY A 74 15.74 0.38 5.04
N GLU A 75 15.73 1.60 4.47
CA GLU A 75 15.01 2.75 5.05
C GLU A 75 13.51 2.49 5.21
N VAL A 76 12.85 1.93 4.20
CA VAL A 76 11.39 1.61 4.28
C VAL A 76 11.12 0.55 5.34
N CYS A 77 11.99 -0.46 5.48
CA CYS A 77 11.88 -1.48 6.51
C CYS A 77 11.99 -0.88 7.92
N GLU A 78 12.97 -0.01 8.16
CA GLU A 78 13.15 0.69 9.43
C GLU A 78 11.97 1.62 9.74
N GLU A 79 11.52 2.42 8.77
CA GLU A 79 10.34 3.28 8.89
C GLU A 79 9.10 2.46 9.28
N SER A 80 8.90 1.31 8.64
CA SER A 80 7.75 0.42 8.89
C SER A 80 7.79 -0.17 10.31
N GLN A 81 8.95 -0.61 10.76
CA GLN A 81 9.13 -1.14 12.13
C GLN A 81 8.89 -0.08 13.22
N MET A 82 9.15 1.21 12.92
CA MET A 82 8.88 2.31 13.87
C MET A 82 7.39 2.64 13.98
N ILE A 83 6.63 2.47 12.89
CA ILE A 83 5.21 2.82 12.81
C ILE A 83 4.34 1.67 13.30
N ASP A 84 4.66 0.46 12.91
CA ASP A 84 3.91 -0.75 13.20
C ASP A 84 4.70 -1.62 14.19
N THR A 85 4.14 -1.80 15.37
CA THR A 85 4.71 -2.60 16.47
C THR A 85 4.09 -4.00 16.55
N GLU A 86 3.06 -4.29 15.76
CA GLU A 86 2.35 -5.56 15.78
C GLU A 86 3.05 -6.63 14.92
N HIS A 87 3.82 -6.23 13.89
CA HIS A 87 4.52 -7.14 12.99
C HIS A 87 6.04 -7.06 13.15
N THR A 88 6.74 -8.07 12.63
CA THR A 88 8.20 -8.10 12.57
C THR A 88 8.65 -7.85 11.13
N TYR A 89 9.47 -6.83 10.90
CA TYR A 89 10.00 -6.48 9.59
C TYR A 89 11.41 -7.02 9.41
N ARG A 90 11.68 -7.70 8.29
CA ARG A 90 12.97 -8.40 8.05
C ARG A 90 13.52 -8.10 6.67
N LEU A 91 14.83 -7.97 6.56
CA LEU A 91 15.55 -7.93 5.29
C LEU A 91 16.07 -9.34 4.95
N ALA A 92 15.68 -9.86 3.79
CA ALA A 92 16.12 -11.17 3.27
C ALA A 92 17.18 -11.00 2.17
N PHE A 93 18.10 -10.06 2.34
CA PHE A 93 19.23 -9.85 1.45
C PHE A 93 20.48 -9.42 2.24
N ASP A 94 21.65 -9.56 1.62
CA ASP A 94 22.92 -9.17 2.24
C ASP A 94 23.00 -7.64 2.37
N ALA A 95 23.34 -7.15 3.55
CA ALA A 95 23.51 -5.72 3.82
C ALA A 95 24.54 -5.04 2.90
N ALA A 96 25.50 -5.80 2.35
CA ALA A 96 26.47 -5.31 1.38
C ALA A 96 25.81 -4.77 0.08
N LEU A 97 24.58 -5.22 -0.26
CA LEU A 97 23.83 -4.71 -1.41
C LEU A 97 23.46 -3.22 -1.27
N ALA A 98 23.37 -2.69 -0.06
CA ALA A 98 23.12 -1.27 0.19
C ALA A 98 24.25 -0.34 -0.33
N SER A 99 25.41 -0.90 -0.66
CA SER A 99 26.53 -0.18 -1.27
C SER A 99 26.93 -0.78 -2.63
N ASP A 100 26.19 -1.75 -3.16
CA ASP A 100 26.47 -2.42 -4.42
C ASP A 100 25.87 -1.63 -5.60
N PRO A 101 26.70 -1.13 -6.56
CA PRO A 101 26.18 -0.42 -7.72
C PRO A 101 25.24 -1.24 -8.61
N ARG A 102 25.20 -2.57 -8.45
CA ARG A 102 24.23 -3.42 -9.16
C ARG A 102 22.79 -3.17 -8.69
N CYS A 103 22.62 -2.56 -7.52
CA CYS A 103 21.32 -2.15 -6.98
C CYS A 103 20.96 -0.69 -7.31
N ASP A 104 21.77 0.02 -8.11
CA ASP A 104 21.48 1.39 -8.50
C ASP A 104 20.51 1.43 -9.69
N ALA A 105 19.49 2.29 -9.58
CA ALA A 105 18.52 2.56 -10.64
C ALA A 105 18.09 4.03 -10.67
N PRO A 106 17.75 4.59 -11.87
CA PRO A 106 17.24 5.95 -12.00
C PRO A 106 15.76 6.02 -11.63
N VAL A 107 15.46 6.33 -10.38
CA VAL A 107 14.08 6.32 -9.85
C VAL A 107 13.70 7.64 -9.19
N ASP A 108 12.40 7.93 -9.16
CA ASP A 108 11.81 8.94 -8.26
C ASP A 108 11.61 8.30 -6.88
N VAL A 109 12.51 8.65 -5.96
CA VAL A 109 12.59 8.06 -4.62
C VAL A 109 11.27 8.21 -3.86
N ALA A 110 10.62 9.37 -3.95
CA ALA A 110 9.37 9.63 -3.23
C ALA A 110 8.24 8.71 -3.74
N LEU A 111 8.13 8.54 -5.04
CA LEU A 111 7.12 7.68 -5.65
C LEU A 111 7.41 6.20 -5.39
N VAL A 112 8.65 5.75 -5.49
CA VAL A 112 9.00 4.34 -5.20
C VAL A 112 8.74 4.02 -3.72
N LYS A 113 9.12 4.92 -2.79
CA LYS A 113 8.74 4.76 -1.37
C LYS A 113 7.22 4.69 -1.19
N GLN A 114 6.46 5.51 -1.92
CA GLN A 114 4.99 5.47 -1.87
C GLN A 114 4.44 4.11 -2.33
N ALA A 115 4.94 3.56 -3.44
CA ALA A 115 4.53 2.24 -3.92
C ALA A 115 4.85 1.13 -2.89
N LEU A 116 6.05 1.17 -2.30
CA LEU A 116 6.46 0.22 -1.27
C LEU A 116 5.59 0.34 -0.01
N ARG A 117 5.31 1.55 0.47
CA ARG A 117 4.44 1.76 1.64
C ARG A 117 3.03 1.18 1.43
N VAL A 118 2.45 1.34 0.25
CA VAL A 118 1.16 0.72 -0.09
C VAL A 118 1.21 -0.80 0.04
N ILE A 119 2.27 -1.43 -0.49
CA ILE A 119 2.43 -2.89 -0.43
C ILE A 119 2.63 -3.35 1.02
N VAL A 120 3.48 -2.65 1.77
CA VAL A 120 3.76 -2.95 3.19
C VAL A 120 2.53 -2.79 4.06
N GLN A 121 1.76 -1.71 3.85
CA GLN A 121 0.49 -1.50 4.55
C GLN A 121 -0.54 -2.60 4.25
N ASN A 122 -0.58 -3.10 3.01
CA ASN A 122 -1.41 -4.25 2.68
C ASN A 122 -0.90 -5.52 3.38
N ALA A 123 0.41 -5.77 3.37
CA ALA A 123 1.00 -6.91 4.07
C ALA A 123 0.62 -6.90 5.57
N ALA A 124 0.83 -5.78 6.27
CA ALA A 124 0.47 -5.64 7.68
C ALA A 124 -1.03 -5.78 7.92
N LYS A 125 -1.85 -5.19 7.06
CA LYS A 125 -3.30 -5.17 7.20
C LYS A 125 -3.96 -6.55 7.07
N TYR A 126 -3.38 -7.43 6.24
CA TYR A 126 -3.95 -8.74 5.92
C TYR A 126 -3.19 -9.90 6.55
N SER A 127 -2.26 -9.61 7.43
CA SER A 127 -1.51 -10.59 8.23
C SER A 127 -1.89 -10.53 9.70
N ASP A 128 -1.77 -11.65 10.39
CA ASP A 128 -2.00 -11.70 11.83
C ASP A 128 -0.85 -11.03 12.59
N ALA A 129 -1.16 -10.42 13.73
CA ALA A 129 -0.15 -9.83 14.61
C ALA A 129 0.94 -10.85 14.98
N GLY A 130 2.20 -10.42 14.97
CA GLY A 130 3.37 -11.25 15.24
C GLY A 130 3.96 -11.94 14.02
N THR A 131 3.28 -11.95 12.86
CA THR A 131 3.82 -12.53 11.64
C THR A 131 4.91 -11.66 11.02
N PRO A 132 5.87 -12.25 10.28
CA PRO A 132 6.92 -11.49 9.64
C PRO A 132 6.47 -10.89 8.30
N ILE A 133 6.93 -9.66 8.03
CA ILE A 133 6.89 -9.05 6.70
C ILE A 133 8.32 -8.96 6.20
N THR A 134 8.62 -9.63 5.10
CA THR A 134 9.99 -9.84 4.61
C THR A 134 10.24 -9.09 3.32
N PHE A 135 11.32 -8.29 3.30
CA PHE A 135 11.77 -7.55 2.13
C PHE A 135 12.92 -8.28 1.44
N GLY A 136 12.85 -8.36 0.12
CA GLY A 136 13.92 -8.91 -0.72
C GLY A 136 14.39 -7.93 -1.78
N VAL A 137 15.66 -8.00 -2.14
CA VAL A 137 16.26 -7.30 -3.29
C VAL A 137 17.15 -8.26 -4.04
N ALA A 138 16.98 -8.34 -5.35
CA ALA A 138 17.78 -9.17 -6.22
C ALA A 138 18.13 -8.43 -7.53
N PRO A 139 19.38 -7.96 -7.69
CA PRO A 139 19.82 -7.40 -8.98
C PRO A 139 20.04 -8.52 -10.00
N ASP A 140 19.42 -8.40 -11.18
CA ASP A 140 19.66 -9.25 -12.34
C ASP A 140 20.58 -8.53 -13.33
N ALA A 141 21.86 -8.87 -13.27
CA ALA A 141 22.88 -8.27 -14.16
C ALA A 141 22.67 -8.64 -15.64
N GLY A 142 22.08 -9.82 -15.92
CA GLY A 142 21.83 -10.29 -17.28
C GLY A 142 20.68 -9.57 -17.94
N ALA A 143 19.61 -9.29 -17.20
CA ALA A 143 18.44 -8.55 -17.69
C ALA A 143 18.56 -7.03 -17.52
N GLY A 144 19.53 -6.51 -16.77
CA GLY A 144 19.65 -5.08 -16.46
C GLY A 144 18.50 -4.57 -15.61
N THR A 145 17.99 -5.40 -14.71
CA THR A 145 16.85 -5.09 -13.83
C THR A 145 17.18 -5.36 -12.37
N ILE A 146 16.38 -4.82 -11.48
CA ILE A 146 16.41 -5.10 -10.04
C ILE A 146 15.02 -5.51 -9.62
N ASP A 147 14.91 -6.70 -9.01
CA ASP A 147 13.68 -7.19 -8.41
C ASP A 147 13.65 -6.82 -6.93
N ILE A 148 12.56 -6.20 -6.50
CA ILE A 148 12.23 -5.88 -5.13
C ILE A 148 11.03 -6.73 -4.74
N SER A 149 11.05 -7.38 -3.58
CA SER A 149 9.90 -8.14 -3.09
C SER A 149 9.52 -7.77 -1.68
N VAL A 150 8.22 -7.82 -1.40
CA VAL A 150 7.64 -7.78 -0.06
C VAL A 150 6.76 -9.01 0.08
N GLU A 151 7.03 -9.82 1.10
CA GLU A 151 6.35 -11.07 1.37
C GLU A 151 5.71 -11.04 2.75
N ASP A 152 4.46 -11.48 2.83
CA ASP A 152 3.66 -11.61 4.03
C ASP A 152 3.17 -13.04 4.24
N GLU A 153 2.85 -13.38 5.49
CA GLU A 153 2.24 -14.65 5.90
C GLU A 153 0.75 -14.43 6.28
N GLY A 154 0.05 -13.60 5.49
CA GLY A 154 -1.34 -13.24 5.72
C GLY A 154 -2.36 -14.20 5.11
N ILE A 155 -3.61 -13.71 5.00
CA ILE A 155 -4.74 -14.52 4.46
C ILE A 155 -4.55 -14.98 3.02
N GLY A 156 -3.62 -14.37 2.28
CA GLY A 156 -3.40 -14.65 0.86
C GLY A 156 -4.59 -14.36 -0.02
N MET A 157 -4.46 -14.74 -1.30
CA MET A 157 -5.47 -14.53 -2.34
C MET A 157 -5.56 -15.78 -3.21
N ASN A 158 -6.76 -16.09 -3.70
CA ASN A 158 -6.94 -17.05 -4.79
C ASN A 158 -6.43 -16.48 -6.13
N GLN A 159 -6.30 -17.34 -7.14
CA GLN A 159 -5.74 -16.96 -8.44
C GLN A 159 -6.55 -15.86 -9.14
N GLU A 160 -7.86 -15.87 -9.03
CA GLU A 160 -8.74 -14.86 -9.62
C GLU A 160 -8.51 -13.49 -8.97
N SER A 161 -8.50 -13.45 -7.64
CA SER A 161 -8.22 -12.22 -6.89
C SER A 161 -6.82 -11.68 -7.16
N ALA A 162 -5.82 -12.52 -7.25
CA ALA A 162 -4.45 -12.11 -7.57
C ALA A 162 -4.34 -11.51 -8.99
N ALA A 163 -5.10 -12.02 -9.96
CA ALA A 163 -5.13 -11.49 -11.33
C ALA A 163 -5.69 -10.06 -11.40
N HIS A 164 -6.64 -9.72 -10.53
CA HIS A 164 -7.33 -8.43 -10.49
C HIS A 164 -6.80 -7.48 -9.41
N ALA A 165 -5.83 -7.89 -8.60
CA ALA A 165 -5.36 -7.16 -7.41
C ALA A 165 -4.91 -5.71 -7.67
N PHE A 166 -4.45 -5.41 -8.89
CA PHE A 166 -3.99 -4.08 -9.30
C PHE A 166 -5.06 -3.24 -10.01
N GLU A 167 -6.28 -3.76 -10.15
CA GLU A 167 -7.38 -3.00 -10.75
C GLU A 167 -7.92 -1.96 -9.75
N ARG A 168 -8.37 -0.82 -10.27
CA ARG A 168 -8.93 0.25 -9.44
C ARG A 168 -10.23 -0.21 -8.79
N PHE A 169 -10.36 0.06 -7.49
CA PHE A 169 -11.52 -0.30 -6.66
C PHE A 169 -11.73 -1.81 -6.48
N TYR A 170 -10.79 -2.63 -6.95
CA TYR A 170 -10.89 -4.07 -6.72
C TYR A 170 -10.55 -4.42 -5.27
N ARG A 171 -11.33 -5.30 -4.71
CA ARG A 171 -11.11 -5.88 -3.38
C ARG A 171 -11.53 -7.34 -3.42
N ALA A 172 -10.64 -8.23 -3.02
CA ALA A 172 -10.93 -9.65 -2.89
C ALA A 172 -12.05 -9.90 -1.88
N ASP A 173 -12.88 -10.92 -2.09
CA ASP A 173 -14.03 -11.20 -1.22
C ASP A 173 -13.59 -11.56 0.20
N ASN A 174 -12.54 -12.39 0.37
CA ASN A 174 -11.97 -12.71 1.67
C ASN A 174 -11.42 -11.47 2.42
N ALA A 175 -10.95 -10.44 1.70
CA ALA A 175 -10.53 -9.17 2.29
C ALA A 175 -11.70 -8.31 2.80
N ARG A 176 -12.92 -8.53 2.27
CA ARG A 176 -14.16 -7.90 2.76
C ARG A 176 -14.63 -8.53 4.07
N ASP A 177 -14.48 -9.85 4.20
CA ASP A 177 -14.91 -10.63 5.36
C ASP A 177 -14.10 -10.30 6.62
N VAL A 178 -12.84 -9.94 6.47
CA VAL A 178 -11.96 -9.50 7.59
C VAL A 178 -12.29 -8.08 8.08
N GLY A 179 -13.28 -7.40 7.47
CA GLY A 179 -13.69 -6.04 7.87
C GLY A 179 -12.63 -4.96 7.59
N ALA A 180 -11.59 -5.29 6.87
CA ALA A 180 -10.49 -4.40 6.55
C ALA A 180 -10.95 -3.25 5.66
N GLN A 181 -11.04 -2.03 6.20
CA GLN A 181 -11.37 -0.83 5.43
C GLN A 181 -10.31 -0.55 4.35
N GLY A 182 -10.73 -0.08 3.16
CA GLY A 182 -9.80 0.33 2.12
C GLY A 182 -10.49 0.62 0.80
N SER A 183 -9.94 1.56 0.05
CA SER A 183 -10.49 2.08 -1.20
C SER A 183 -10.33 1.17 -2.42
N GLY A 184 -9.43 0.18 -2.36
CA GLY A 184 -9.03 -0.57 -3.54
C GLY A 184 -8.22 0.24 -4.57
N LEU A 185 -7.71 1.42 -4.19
CA LEU A 185 -6.89 2.26 -5.07
C LEU A 185 -5.38 2.12 -4.82
N GLY A 186 -4.98 1.66 -3.66
CA GLY A 186 -3.57 1.61 -3.27
C GLY A 186 -2.71 0.81 -4.25
N LEU A 187 -3.05 -0.44 -4.52
CA LEU A 187 -2.28 -1.29 -5.46
C LEU A 187 -2.33 -0.76 -6.89
N ALA A 188 -3.41 -0.11 -7.32
CA ALA A 188 -3.48 0.57 -8.61
C ALA A 188 -2.52 1.77 -8.68
N ILE A 189 -2.33 2.50 -7.58
CA ILE A 189 -1.32 3.56 -7.44
C ILE A 189 0.08 2.97 -7.51
N ALA A 190 0.36 1.90 -6.77
CA ALA A 190 1.66 1.22 -6.81
C ALA A 190 1.98 0.76 -8.22
N LYS A 191 1.00 0.16 -8.93
CA LYS A 191 1.15 -0.24 -10.32
C LYS A 191 1.46 0.95 -11.22
N TRP A 192 0.70 2.03 -11.13
CA TRP A 192 0.94 3.24 -11.93
C TRP A 192 2.34 3.80 -11.71
N ILE A 193 2.83 3.83 -10.46
CA ILE A 193 4.18 4.29 -10.14
C ILE A 193 5.23 3.41 -10.82
N VAL A 194 5.10 2.09 -10.70
CA VAL A 194 6.06 1.14 -11.27
C VAL A 194 6.05 1.21 -12.80
N ASP A 195 4.88 1.23 -13.43
CA ASP A 195 4.72 1.38 -14.88
C ASP A 195 5.36 2.69 -15.40
N SER A 196 5.19 3.79 -14.65
CA SER A 196 5.81 5.10 -14.97
C SER A 196 7.34 5.08 -14.90
N HIS A 197 7.92 4.16 -14.14
CA HIS A 197 9.37 3.92 -14.11
C HIS A 197 9.85 2.96 -15.21
N GLY A 198 8.95 2.44 -16.05
CA GLY A 198 9.24 1.42 -17.04
C GLY A 198 9.42 0.03 -16.46
N GLY A 199 8.93 -0.17 -15.24
CA GLY A 199 9.00 -1.43 -14.51
C GLY A 199 7.76 -2.30 -14.67
N VAL A 200 7.73 -3.40 -13.93
CA VAL A 200 6.61 -4.33 -13.86
C VAL A 200 6.36 -4.67 -12.40
N ILE A 201 5.08 -4.70 -11.99
CA ILE A 201 4.67 -5.18 -10.67
C ILE A 201 3.80 -6.43 -10.84
N GLY A 202 3.97 -7.40 -9.96
CA GLY A 202 3.20 -8.61 -9.91
C GLY A 202 2.99 -9.11 -8.50
N VAL A 203 2.09 -10.08 -8.34
CA VAL A 203 1.83 -10.77 -7.08
C VAL A 203 1.75 -12.27 -7.30
N THR A 204 2.36 -13.03 -6.39
CA THR A 204 2.16 -14.47 -6.24
C THR A 204 1.55 -14.67 -4.87
N SER A 205 0.41 -15.36 -4.79
CA SER A 205 -0.30 -15.55 -3.53
C SER A 205 -0.96 -16.91 -3.47
N VAL A 206 -1.07 -17.43 -2.26
CA VAL A 206 -1.79 -18.67 -1.97
C VAL A 206 -2.71 -18.39 -0.78
N GLU A 207 -3.99 -18.67 -0.96
CA GLU A 207 -5.00 -18.46 0.07
C GLU A 207 -4.68 -19.25 1.34
N GLY A 208 -4.73 -18.59 2.49
CA GLY A 208 -4.37 -19.15 3.81
C GLY A 208 -2.85 -19.29 4.05
N VAL A 209 -2.00 -18.84 3.13
CA VAL A 209 -0.52 -18.95 3.28
C VAL A 209 0.13 -17.56 3.31
N GLY A 210 -0.28 -16.64 2.41
CA GLY A 210 0.27 -15.30 2.30
C GLY A 210 0.45 -14.83 0.87
N SER A 211 1.10 -13.68 0.71
CA SER A 211 1.34 -13.06 -0.60
C SER A 211 2.77 -12.58 -0.73
N ARG A 212 3.28 -12.62 -1.95
CA ARG A 212 4.55 -12.02 -2.34
C ARG A 212 4.33 -11.05 -3.49
N PHE A 213 4.49 -9.78 -3.23
CA PHE A 213 4.51 -8.73 -4.24
C PHE A 213 5.93 -8.55 -4.76
N THR A 214 6.08 -8.44 -6.07
CA THR A 214 7.38 -8.23 -6.71
C THR A 214 7.32 -7.03 -7.65
N ILE A 215 8.22 -6.07 -7.46
CA ILE A 215 8.46 -4.93 -8.32
C ILE A 215 9.76 -5.18 -9.06
N ARG A 216 9.74 -5.12 -10.39
CA ARG A 216 10.93 -5.16 -11.24
C ARG A 216 11.16 -3.79 -11.86
N LEU A 217 12.32 -3.19 -11.62
CA LEU A 217 12.69 -1.89 -12.16
C LEU A 217 13.91 -2.01 -13.10
N PRO A 218 13.94 -1.27 -14.20
CA PRO A 218 15.14 -1.16 -15.05
C PRO A 218 16.23 -0.37 -14.32
N ARG A 219 17.48 -0.72 -14.64
CA ARG A 219 18.69 -0.05 -14.14
C ARG A 219 19.06 1.12 -15.04
#